data_b0e171a0e1ea7b92b4c6e70a98effa30
#
_entry.id   b0e171a0e1ea7b92b4c6e70a98effa30
#
_cell.length_a   1.000
_cell.length_b   1.000
_cell.length_c   1.000
_cell.angle_alpha   90.00
_cell.angle_beta   90.00
_cell.angle_gamma   90.00
#
_symmetry.space_group_name_H-M   'P 1'
#
loop_
_entity.id
_entity.type
_entity.pdbx_description
1 polymer ?
#
loop_
_entity_poly.entity_id
_entity_poly.type
_entity_poly.pdbx_seq_one_letter_code
_entity_poly.pdbx_strand_id
1 'polypeptide(L)'
;LGDVYKRQILFSTDERTESGPHIRDSVDIKRVMILVVLSLIPCYVFGAINIGYQKSLTYGLETTWVENLITGLMTIVPIIAVTFMSGAFWELLFGVVRKHPISEGFLVTCALIPLTLPPAIPLWQVAVATSFGIVIGKEIFGGVGMNIFNPALMARAFLYFTYPADISGDKVWALAPDGYSGPTALSIPAGQVNANATDLLDTAS
;
A
#
# COMPACT_ATOMS: atom_id res chain seq x y z
N LEU A 1 -3.96 -30.10 -6.78
CA LEU A 1 -3.68 -28.90 -5.95
C LEU A 1 -3.90 -27.60 -6.73
N GLY A 2 -3.34 -27.45 -7.95
CA GLY A 2 -3.47 -26.21 -8.74
C GLY A 2 -4.90 -25.82 -9.12
N ASP A 3 -5.76 -26.76 -9.44
CA ASP A 3 -7.15 -26.50 -9.84
C ASP A 3 -8.05 -26.14 -8.64
N VAL A 4 -7.75 -26.68 -7.47
CA VAL A 4 -8.46 -26.32 -6.21
C VAL A 4 -8.15 -24.86 -5.84
N TYR A 5 -6.88 -24.45 -5.93
CA TYR A 5 -6.50 -23.06 -5.66
C TYR A 5 -7.07 -22.08 -6.69
N LYS A 6 -7.13 -22.42 -7.98
CA LYS A 6 -7.75 -21.58 -9.01
C LYS A 6 -9.24 -21.36 -8.75
N ARG A 7 -9.97 -22.41 -8.37
CA ARG A 7 -11.39 -22.30 -8.02
C ARG A 7 -11.61 -21.46 -6.76
N GLN A 8 -10.75 -21.59 -5.75
CA GLN A 8 -10.87 -20.83 -4.50
C GLN A 8 -10.57 -19.32 -4.66
N ILE A 9 -9.69 -18.95 -5.59
CA ILE A 9 -9.37 -17.54 -5.85
C ILE A 9 -10.44 -16.85 -6.70
N LEU A 10 -11.03 -17.55 -7.67
CA LEU A 10 -11.93 -16.95 -8.66
C LEU A 10 -13.41 -17.17 -8.37
N PHE A 11 -13.77 -18.20 -7.61
CA PHE A 11 -15.17 -18.60 -7.38
C PHE A 11 -15.44 -18.80 -5.89
N SER A 12 -16.70 -18.59 -5.47
CA SER A 12 -17.16 -18.93 -4.12
C SER A 12 -17.08 -20.44 -3.90
N THR A 13 -16.84 -20.86 -2.65
CA THR A 13 -16.79 -22.27 -2.26
C THR A 13 -18.15 -22.93 -2.44
N ASP A 14 -18.16 -24.20 -2.89
CA ASP A 14 -19.38 -25.01 -2.98
C ASP A 14 -19.82 -25.59 -1.62
N GLU A 15 -19.14 -25.25 -0.53
CA GLU A 15 -19.50 -25.68 0.80
C GLU A 15 -20.88 -25.18 1.18
N ARG A 16 -21.79 -26.13 1.43
CA ARG A 16 -23.16 -25.88 1.87
C ARG A 16 -23.35 -26.47 3.25
N THR A 17 -24.06 -25.75 4.11
CA THR A 17 -24.49 -26.28 5.40
C THR A 17 -25.56 -27.36 5.17
N GLU A 18 -25.36 -28.55 5.74
CA GLU A 18 -26.26 -29.71 5.56
C GLU A 18 -27.41 -29.73 6.57
N SER A 19 -27.37 -28.92 7.62
CA SER A 19 -28.41 -28.88 8.66
C SER A 19 -28.56 -27.49 9.28
N GLY A 20 -29.81 -27.11 9.58
CA GLY A 20 -30.20 -25.86 10.24
C GLY A 20 -30.80 -24.79 9.34
N PRO A 21 -31.22 -23.64 9.86
CA PRO A 21 -31.73 -22.55 9.05
C PRO A 21 -30.62 -21.95 8.20
N HIS A 22 -30.78 -21.97 6.87
CA HIS A 22 -29.85 -21.41 5.93
C HIS A 22 -30.15 -19.94 5.69
N ILE A 23 -29.37 -19.05 6.30
CA ILE A 23 -29.38 -17.63 5.98
C ILE A 23 -28.19 -17.38 5.10
N ARG A 24 -28.42 -17.04 3.82
CA ARG A 24 -27.37 -16.69 2.86
C ARG A 24 -27.54 -15.23 2.46
N ASP A 25 -26.46 -14.44 2.68
CA ASP A 25 -26.40 -13.09 2.14
C ASP A 25 -26.04 -13.16 0.64
N SER A 26 -26.53 -12.20 -0.14
CA SER A 26 -26.18 -12.02 -1.55
C SER A 26 -24.76 -11.47 -1.74
N VAL A 27 -24.13 -10.98 -0.68
CA VAL A 27 -22.80 -10.36 -0.71
C VAL A 27 -21.76 -11.28 -0.07
N ASP A 28 -20.94 -11.90 -0.92
CA ASP A 28 -19.79 -12.70 -0.48
C ASP A 28 -18.62 -11.79 -0.06
N ILE A 29 -17.83 -12.22 0.93
CA ILE A 29 -16.62 -11.51 1.40
C ILE A 29 -15.66 -11.22 0.23
N LYS A 30 -15.54 -12.13 -0.73
CA LYS A 30 -14.73 -11.95 -1.94
C LYS A 30 -15.17 -10.75 -2.78
N ARG A 31 -16.48 -10.55 -2.94
CA ARG A 31 -17.02 -9.40 -3.67
C ARG A 31 -16.69 -8.09 -2.96
N VAL A 32 -16.84 -8.05 -1.63
CA VAL A 32 -16.48 -6.87 -0.84
C VAL A 32 -15.00 -6.54 -1.00
N MET A 33 -14.12 -7.53 -0.86
CA MET A 33 -12.68 -7.33 -0.99
C MET A 33 -12.27 -6.86 -2.39
N ILE A 34 -12.87 -7.41 -3.45
CA ILE A 34 -12.62 -6.95 -4.83
C ILE A 34 -13.11 -5.52 -5.03
N LEU A 35 -14.27 -5.15 -4.52
CA LEU A 35 -14.78 -3.77 -4.60
C LEU A 35 -13.85 -2.78 -3.89
N VAL A 36 -13.27 -3.16 -2.76
CA VAL A 36 -12.25 -2.35 -2.08
C VAL A 36 -11.04 -2.14 -2.98
N VAL A 37 -10.51 -3.20 -3.60
CA VAL A 37 -9.37 -3.09 -4.53
C VAL A 37 -9.71 -2.21 -5.72
N LEU A 38 -10.90 -2.36 -6.31
CA LEU A 38 -11.35 -1.50 -7.41
C LEU A 38 -11.48 -0.03 -7.00
N SER A 39 -11.92 0.23 -5.77
CA SER A 39 -12.02 1.60 -5.24
C SER A 39 -10.65 2.27 -5.02
N LEU A 40 -9.55 1.49 -4.93
CA LEU A 40 -8.19 2.01 -4.84
C LEU A 40 -7.58 2.39 -6.19
N ILE A 41 -8.17 1.94 -7.33
CA ILE A 41 -7.63 2.25 -8.66
C ILE A 41 -7.51 3.76 -8.91
N PRO A 42 -8.53 4.59 -8.63
CA PRO A 42 -8.39 6.03 -8.77
C PRO A 42 -7.23 6.61 -7.96
N CYS A 43 -7.01 6.10 -6.72
CA CYS A 43 -5.91 6.54 -5.88
C CYS A 43 -4.54 6.22 -6.51
N TYR A 44 -4.41 5.07 -7.15
CA TYR A 44 -3.19 4.71 -7.89
C TYR A 44 -2.96 5.60 -9.11
N VAL A 45 -4.01 5.89 -9.89
CA VAL A 45 -3.91 6.76 -11.07
C VAL A 45 -3.49 8.17 -10.68
N PHE A 46 -4.21 8.78 -9.72
CA PHE A 46 -3.87 10.12 -9.23
C PHE A 46 -2.51 10.15 -8.53
N GLY A 47 -2.18 9.13 -7.75
CA GLY A 47 -0.87 9.00 -7.11
C GLY A 47 0.26 8.94 -8.12
N ALA A 48 0.11 8.17 -9.20
CA ALA A 48 1.10 8.09 -10.27
C ALA A 48 1.28 9.45 -10.98
N ILE A 49 0.18 10.10 -11.35
CA ILE A 49 0.23 11.44 -11.99
C ILE A 49 0.93 12.44 -11.05
N ASN A 50 0.58 12.42 -9.76
CA ASN A 50 1.17 13.34 -8.78
C ASN A 50 2.67 13.11 -8.58
N ILE A 51 3.13 11.86 -8.51
CA ILE A 51 4.57 11.54 -8.40
C ILE A 51 5.34 12.07 -9.61
N GLY A 52 4.82 11.86 -10.82
CA GLY A 52 5.42 12.39 -12.04
C GLY A 52 5.43 13.91 -12.06
N TYR A 53 4.33 14.54 -11.66
CA TYR A 53 4.20 16.01 -11.59
C TYR A 53 5.17 16.61 -10.57
N GLN A 54 5.27 16.04 -9.36
CA GLN A 54 6.23 16.51 -8.35
C GLN A 54 7.67 16.37 -8.85
N LYS A 55 7.99 15.28 -9.53
CA LYS A 55 9.31 15.09 -10.16
C LYS A 55 9.57 16.15 -11.23
N SER A 56 8.63 16.43 -12.12
CA SER A 56 8.80 17.44 -13.16
C SER A 56 9.01 18.84 -12.58
N LEU A 57 8.28 19.19 -11.52
CA LEU A 57 8.48 20.45 -10.80
C LEU A 57 9.88 20.59 -10.22
N THR A 58 10.40 19.53 -9.59
CA THR A 58 11.75 19.57 -8.97
C THR A 58 12.88 19.72 -9.99
N TYR A 59 12.68 19.23 -11.21
CA TYR A 59 13.64 19.35 -12.31
C TYR A 59 13.38 20.54 -13.24
N GLY A 60 12.32 21.34 -12.99
CA GLY A 60 11.95 22.48 -13.84
C GLY A 60 11.55 22.08 -15.27
N LEU A 61 10.97 20.88 -15.44
CA LEU A 61 10.56 20.35 -16.74
C LEU A 61 9.08 20.62 -16.96
N GLU A 62 8.76 21.16 -18.15
CA GLU A 62 7.38 21.21 -18.63
C GLU A 62 7.00 19.84 -19.19
N THR A 63 6.10 19.14 -18.54
CA THR A 63 5.67 17.78 -18.92
C THR A 63 4.15 17.71 -19.09
N THR A 64 3.74 16.83 -19.98
CA THR A 64 2.33 16.53 -20.21
C THR A 64 1.81 15.59 -19.12
N TRP A 65 0.51 15.61 -18.84
CA TRP A 65 -0.10 14.71 -17.88
C TRP A 65 0.15 13.21 -18.16
N VAL A 66 0.30 12.84 -19.45
CA VAL A 66 0.61 11.46 -19.87
C VAL A 66 2.04 11.08 -19.47
N GLU A 67 3.01 11.97 -19.67
CA GLU A 67 4.41 11.76 -19.29
C GLU A 67 4.54 11.65 -17.77
N ASN A 68 3.80 12.45 -17.02
CA ASN A 68 3.73 12.37 -15.58
C ASN A 68 3.15 11.03 -15.12
N LEU A 69 2.08 10.55 -15.75
CA LEU A 69 1.51 9.24 -15.47
C LEU A 69 2.51 8.11 -15.72
N ILE A 70 3.20 8.13 -16.86
CA ILE A 70 4.20 7.09 -17.20
C ILE A 70 5.34 7.10 -16.19
N THR A 71 5.87 8.28 -15.86
CA THR A 71 6.95 8.43 -14.88
C THR A 71 6.54 7.92 -13.51
N GLY A 72 5.34 8.25 -13.06
CA GLY A 72 4.81 7.77 -11.79
C GLY A 72 4.55 6.26 -11.78
N LEU A 73 4.02 5.70 -12.88
CA LEU A 73 3.85 4.25 -13.00
C LEU A 73 5.18 3.51 -12.95
N MET A 74 6.21 4.01 -13.62
CA MET A 74 7.57 3.42 -13.54
C MET A 74 8.11 3.38 -12.12
N THR A 75 7.69 4.31 -11.28
CA THR A 75 8.07 4.35 -9.86
C THR A 75 7.22 3.44 -8.98
N ILE A 76 5.91 3.44 -9.17
CA ILE A 76 4.98 2.69 -8.31
C ILE A 76 4.97 1.19 -8.64
N VAL A 77 5.07 0.81 -9.92
CA VAL A 77 4.97 -0.60 -10.36
C VAL A 77 6.01 -1.50 -9.70
N PRO A 78 7.30 -1.14 -9.56
CA PRO A 78 8.26 -1.95 -8.81
C PRO A 78 7.86 -2.15 -7.33
N ILE A 79 7.33 -1.11 -6.67
CA ILE A 79 6.87 -1.19 -5.28
C ILE A 79 5.70 -2.17 -5.17
N ILE A 80 4.72 -2.07 -6.08
CA ILE A 80 3.59 -3.01 -6.16
C ILE A 80 4.10 -4.43 -6.37
N ALA A 81 4.98 -4.64 -7.35
CA ALA A 81 5.50 -5.97 -7.67
C ALA A 81 6.21 -6.62 -6.47
N VAL A 82 7.09 -5.87 -5.79
CA VAL A 82 7.79 -6.38 -4.59
C VAL A 82 6.81 -6.66 -3.46
N THR A 83 5.81 -5.81 -3.24
CA THR A 83 4.78 -6.02 -2.21
C THR A 83 3.98 -7.29 -2.48
N PHE A 84 3.52 -7.48 -3.72
CA PHE A 84 2.75 -8.68 -4.10
C PHE A 84 3.61 -9.95 -4.06
N MET A 85 4.88 -9.90 -4.50
CA MET A 85 5.77 -11.05 -4.43
C MET A 85 6.08 -11.46 -2.99
N SER A 86 6.44 -10.50 -2.13
CA SER A 86 6.70 -10.75 -0.71
C SER A 86 5.46 -11.26 0.00
N GLY A 87 4.31 -10.63 -0.27
CA GLY A 87 3.04 -11.02 0.32
C GLY A 87 2.60 -12.41 -0.12
N ALA A 88 2.69 -12.72 -1.42
CA ALA A 88 2.35 -14.03 -1.95
C ALA A 88 3.25 -15.13 -1.38
N PHE A 89 4.54 -14.85 -1.22
CA PHE A 89 5.47 -15.80 -0.61
C PHE A 89 5.01 -16.23 0.79
N TRP A 90 4.70 -15.27 1.66
CA TRP A 90 4.25 -15.56 3.02
C TRP A 90 2.86 -16.20 3.05
N GLU A 91 1.92 -15.71 2.25
CA GLU A 91 0.57 -16.27 2.17
C GLU A 91 0.59 -17.73 1.73
N LEU A 92 1.40 -18.07 0.70
CA LEU A 92 1.58 -19.44 0.24
C LEU A 92 2.25 -20.31 1.29
N LEU A 93 3.32 -19.80 1.92
CA LEU A 93 4.04 -20.52 2.96
C LEU A 93 3.09 -20.91 4.11
N PHE A 94 2.36 -19.96 4.67
CA PHE A 94 1.41 -20.22 5.75
C PHE A 94 0.20 -21.04 5.30
N GLY A 95 -0.28 -20.85 4.07
CA GLY A 95 -1.33 -21.67 3.47
C GLY A 95 -0.94 -23.16 3.40
N VAL A 96 0.31 -23.44 3.01
CA VAL A 96 0.82 -24.83 2.98
C VAL A 96 1.01 -25.39 4.38
N VAL A 97 1.64 -24.63 5.29
CA VAL A 97 1.93 -25.10 6.67
C VAL A 97 0.65 -25.31 7.46
N ARG A 98 -0.32 -24.43 7.37
CA ARG A 98 -1.59 -24.49 8.12
C ARG A 98 -2.72 -25.21 7.39
N LYS A 99 -2.51 -25.57 6.11
CA LYS A 99 -3.52 -26.24 5.26
C LYS A 99 -4.83 -25.46 5.13
N HIS A 100 -4.76 -24.15 5.11
CA HIS A 100 -5.93 -23.30 4.85
C HIS A 100 -5.85 -22.64 3.46
N PRO A 101 -6.99 -22.26 2.87
CA PRO A 101 -7.02 -21.55 1.60
C PRO A 101 -6.38 -20.16 1.73
N ILE A 102 -5.92 -19.63 0.58
CA ILE A 102 -5.42 -18.25 0.50
C ILE A 102 -6.55 -17.29 0.88
N SER A 103 -6.24 -16.35 1.76
CA SER A 103 -7.24 -15.43 2.30
C SER A 103 -7.57 -14.31 1.30
N GLU A 104 -8.84 -13.95 1.20
CA GLU A 104 -9.30 -12.85 0.35
C GLU A 104 -8.68 -11.49 0.74
N GLY A 105 -8.34 -11.30 2.00
CA GLY A 105 -7.69 -10.09 2.50
C GLY A 105 -6.27 -9.85 2.01
N PHE A 106 -5.63 -10.87 1.41
CA PHE A 106 -4.31 -10.75 0.81
C PHE A 106 -4.24 -9.65 -0.26
N LEU A 107 -5.18 -9.67 -1.21
CA LEU A 107 -5.22 -8.68 -2.31
C LEU A 107 -5.37 -7.25 -1.78
N VAL A 108 -6.25 -7.05 -0.80
CA VAL A 108 -6.47 -5.73 -0.17
C VAL A 108 -5.22 -5.26 0.56
N THR A 109 -4.60 -6.12 1.35
CA THR A 109 -3.38 -5.79 2.10
C THR A 109 -2.26 -5.37 1.15
N CYS A 110 -1.99 -6.17 0.11
CA CYS A 110 -0.95 -5.88 -0.87
C CYS A 110 -1.27 -4.68 -1.76
N ALA A 111 -2.55 -4.33 -1.96
CA ALA A 111 -2.94 -3.11 -2.65
C ALA A 111 -2.85 -1.86 -1.75
N LEU A 112 -3.02 -1.97 -0.44
CA LEU A 112 -2.94 -0.83 0.47
C LEU A 112 -1.50 -0.43 0.80
N ILE A 113 -0.58 -1.39 0.95
CA ILE A 113 0.81 -1.11 1.36
C ILE A 113 1.47 -0.08 0.43
N PRO A 114 1.53 -0.25 -0.91
CA PRO A 114 2.19 0.69 -1.81
C PRO A 114 1.62 2.12 -1.75
N LEU A 115 0.30 2.26 -1.51
CA LEU A 115 -0.35 3.57 -1.38
C LEU A 115 0.03 4.31 -0.08
N THR A 116 0.57 3.61 0.90
CA THR A 116 0.98 4.21 2.18
C THR A 116 2.47 4.54 2.23
N LEU A 117 3.23 4.14 1.22
CA LEU A 117 4.68 4.28 1.17
C LEU A 117 5.11 5.46 0.29
N PRO A 118 6.22 6.12 0.63
CA PRO A 118 6.78 7.16 -0.21
C PRO A 118 7.39 6.59 -1.50
N PRO A 119 7.44 7.37 -2.61
CA PRO A 119 7.92 6.89 -3.90
C PRO A 119 9.42 6.58 -3.95
N ALA A 120 10.22 7.20 -3.08
CA ALA A 120 11.67 7.03 -3.05
C ALA A 120 12.14 5.86 -2.18
N ILE A 121 11.23 5.08 -1.59
CA ILE A 121 11.56 4.00 -0.65
C ILE A 121 12.37 2.89 -1.33
N PRO A 122 13.46 2.37 -0.70
CA PRO A 122 14.20 1.23 -1.21
C PRO A 122 13.33 -0.05 -1.25
N LEU A 123 13.37 -0.78 -2.36
CA LEU A 123 12.52 -1.96 -2.58
C LEU A 123 12.73 -3.08 -1.55
N TRP A 124 13.95 -3.23 -1.02
CA TRP A 124 14.21 -4.23 0.03
C TRP A 124 13.50 -3.89 1.34
N GLN A 125 13.36 -2.60 1.67
CA GLN A 125 12.58 -2.17 2.84
C GLN A 125 11.09 -2.48 2.66
N VAL A 126 10.57 -2.31 1.44
CA VAL A 126 9.19 -2.71 1.10
C VAL A 126 8.98 -4.19 1.32
N ALA A 127 9.93 -5.04 0.89
CA ALA A 127 9.86 -6.49 1.09
C ALA A 127 9.85 -6.88 2.57
N VAL A 128 10.75 -6.29 3.37
CA VAL A 128 10.84 -6.55 4.81
C VAL A 128 9.59 -6.06 5.54
N ALA A 129 9.12 -4.86 5.23
CA ALA A 129 7.92 -4.28 5.84
C ALA A 129 6.65 -5.09 5.53
N THR A 130 6.50 -5.50 4.26
CA THR A 130 5.39 -6.36 3.84
C THR A 130 5.43 -7.70 4.58
N SER A 131 6.62 -8.29 4.69
CA SER A 131 6.84 -9.52 5.44
C SER A 131 6.44 -9.36 6.91
N PHE A 132 6.90 -8.30 7.56
CA PHE A 132 6.53 -7.98 8.94
C PHE A 132 5.02 -7.78 9.10
N GLY A 133 4.41 -6.96 8.25
CA GLY A 133 2.97 -6.68 8.30
C GLY A 133 2.12 -7.93 8.13
N ILE A 134 2.48 -8.84 7.22
CA ILE A 134 1.73 -10.07 6.98
C ILE A 134 1.99 -11.09 8.11
N VAL A 135 3.24 -11.36 8.44
CA VAL A 135 3.57 -12.38 9.45
C VAL A 135 3.11 -11.94 10.83
N ILE A 136 3.55 -10.78 11.29
CA ILE A 136 3.27 -10.30 12.65
C ILE A 136 1.87 -9.67 12.75
N GLY A 137 1.42 -8.97 11.72
CA GLY A 137 0.12 -8.28 11.75
C GLY A 137 -1.08 -9.20 11.46
N LYS A 138 -0.89 -10.34 10.78
CA LYS A 138 -1.98 -11.21 10.34
C LYS A 138 -1.77 -12.67 10.73
N GLU A 139 -0.67 -13.30 10.28
CA GLU A 139 -0.51 -14.75 10.35
C GLU A 139 -0.32 -15.27 11.78
N ILE A 140 0.39 -14.55 12.65
CA ILE A 140 0.56 -14.96 14.05
C ILE A 140 -0.79 -15.10 14.76
N PHE A 141 -1.76 -14.26 14.41
CA PHE A 141 -3.09 -14.28 15.04
C PHE A 141 -4.04 -15.33 14.45
N GLY A 142 -3.67 -15.99 13.34
CA GLY A 142 -4.51 -17.01 12.71
C GLY A 142 -5.06 -16.65 11.34
N GLY A 143 -4.69 -15.51 10.77
CA GLY A 143 -5.10 -15.08 9.44
C GLY A 143 -6.21 -14.02 9.43
N VAL A 144 -6.90 -13.88 8.29
CA VAL A 144 -7.95 -12.87 8.10
C VAL A 144 -9.13 -13.11 9.04
N GLY A 145 -9.58 -12.05 9.69
CA GLY A 145 -10.67 -12.09 10.67
C GLY A 145 -10.23 -12.36 12.09
N MET A 146 -9.03 -12.90 12.31
CA MET A 146 -8.43 -13.10 13.63
C MET A 146 -7.37 -12.05 13.97
N ASN A 147 -6.96 -11.26 12.99
CA ASN A 147 -5.95 -10.22 13.16
C ASN A 147 -6.50 -9.03 13.95
N ILE A 148 -5.74 -8.60 14.97
CA ILE A 148 -6.09 -7.44 15.81
C ILE A 148 -5.75 -6.13 15.08
N PHE A 149 -4.68 -6.14 14.27
CA PHE A 149 -4.18 -4.97 13.56
C PHE A 149 -4.37 -5.10 12.05
N ASN A 150 -4.48 -3.96 11.37
CA ASN A 150 -4.43 -3.93 9.92
C ASN A 150 -2.99 -4.22 9.46
N PRO A 151 -2.75 -5.28 8.67
CA PRO A 151 -1.39 -5.66 8.26
C PRO A 151 -0.66 -4.58 7.45
N ALA A 152 -1.38 -3.79 6.63
CA ALA A 152 -0.78 -2.71 5.86
C ALA A 152 -0.31 -1.56 6.76
N LEU A 153 -1.08 -1.22 7.79
CA LEU A 153 -0.68 -0.20 8.77
C LEU A 153 0.45 -0.71 9.66
N MET A 154 0.49 -1.99 9.98
CA MET A 154 1.61 -2.60 10.70
C MET A 154 2.91 -2.56 9.90
N ALA A 155 2.85 -2.83 8.59
CA ALA A 155 4.00 -2.69 7.70
C ALA A 155 4.54 -1.24 7.69
N ARG A 156 3.65 -0.26 7.58
CA ARG A 156 4.01 1.16 7.65
C ARG A 156 4.58 1.56 9.01
N ALA A 157 3.96 1.13 10.10
CA ALA A 157 4.43 1.41 11.46
C ALA A 157 5.84 0.83 11.69
N PHE A 158 6.08 -0.39 11.23
CA PHE A 158 7.41 -1.00 11.27
C PHE A 158 8.47 -0.12 10.58
N LEU A 159 8.20 0.35 9.36
CA LEU A 159 9.12 1.24 8.65
C LEU A 159 9.33 2.56 9.37
N TYR A 160 8.26 3.13 9.91
CA TYR A 160 8.33 4.41 10.62
C TYR A 160 9.27 4.35 11.84
N PHE A 161 9.23 3.23 12.58
CA PHE A 161 10.10 3.07 13.75
C PHE A 161 11.51 2.57 13.40
N THR A 162 11.65 1.78 12.33
CA THR A 162 12.93 1.15 11.98
C THR A 162 13.76 2.02 11.02
N TYR A 163 13.09 2.66 10.06
CA TYR A 163 13.73 3.47 9.00
C TYR A 163 13.05 4.84 8.84
N PRO A 164 13.04 5.66 9.90
CA PRO A 164 12.31 6.94 9.88
C PRO A 164 12.81 7.91 8.81
N ALA A 165 14.08 7.86 8.45
CA ALA A 165 14.67 8.72 7.43
C ALA A 165 14.10 8.47 6.02
N ASP A 166 13.66 7.24 5.73
CA ASP A 166 13.16 6.84 4.42
C ASP A 166 11.64 6.93 4.29
N ILE A 167 10.92 7.16 5.40
CA ILE A 167 9.44 7.22 5.41
C ILE A 167 8.89 8.55 5.90
N SER A 168 9.72 9.37 6.55
CA SER A 168 9.33 10.64 7.16
C SER A 168 10.31 11.74 6.77
N GLY A 169 9.84 12.98 6.73
CA GLY A 169 10.63 14.16 6.40
C GLY A 169 10.31 14.74 5.02
N ASP A 170 10.96 15.84 4.69
CA ASP A 170 10.66 16.66 3.51
C ASP A 170 11.18 16.08 2.20
N LYS A 171 12.10 15.10 2.27
CA LYS A 171 12.81 14.54 1.11
C LYS A 171 12.13 13.31 0.50
N VAL A 172 11.23 12.66 1.24
CA VAL A 172 10.75 11.32 0.87
C VAL A 172 9.57 11.33 -0.10
N TRP A 173 8.83 12.45 -0.19
CA TRP A 173 7.59 12.53 -0.95
C TRP A 173 7.76 13.01 -2.39
N ALA A 174 8.92 13.59 -2.73
CA ALA A 174 9.25 14.00 -4.09
C ALA A 174 10.49 13.25 -4.58
N LEU A 175 10.45 12.80 -5.83
CA LEU A 175 11.63 12.24 -6.51
C LEU A 175 12.49 13.41 -7.02
N ALA A 176 13.38 13.88 -6.18
CA ALA A 176 14.18 15.08 -6.41
C ALA A 176 15.67 14.77 -6.43
N PRO A 177 16.50 15.66 -7.04
CA PRO A 177 17.94 15.54 -6.96
C PRO A 177 18.47 15.71 -5.53
N ASP A 178 19.68 15.23 -5.29
CA ASP A 178 20.34 15.36 -3.99
C ASP A 178 20.38 16.81 -3.52
N GLY A 179 19.99 17.02 -2.27
CA GLY A 179 19.96 18.36 -1.65
C GLY A 179 18.65 19.12 -1.82
N TYR A 180 17.67 18.60 -2.55
CA TYR A 180 16.34 19.18 -2.62
C TYR A 180 15.58 18.95 -1.31
N SER A 181 14.92 20.01 -0.81
CA SER A 181 13.97 19.92 0.29
C SER A 181 12.61 20.38 -0.22
N GLY A 182 11.62 19.50 -0.19
CA GLY A 182 10.23 19.78 -0.53
C GLY A 182 9.39 19.83 0.75
N PRO A 183 9.44 20.95 1.53
CA PRO A 183 8.72 21.02 2.79
C PRO A 183 7.22 20.89 2.54
N THR A 184 6.55 20.03 3.34
CA THR A 184 5.10 19.97 3.35
C THR A 184 4.53 21.23 4.01
N ALA A 185 3.30 21.61 3.67
CA ALA A 185 2.64 22.77 4.27
C ALA A 185 2.60 22.73 5.82
N LEU A 186 2.73 21.55 6.41
CA LEU A 186 2.80 21.36 7.86
C LEU A 186 4.22 21.47 8.43
N SER A 187 5.27 21.21 7.63
CA SER A 187 6.66 21.29 8.09
C SER A 187 7.21 22.70 8.07
N ILE A 188 6.69 23.58 7.22
CA ILE A 188 7.08 25.00 7.14
C ILE A 188 6.86 25.71 8.48
N PRO A 189 5.66 25.70 9.10
CA PRO A 189 5.45 26.34 10.40
C PRO A 189 6.23 25.68 11.55
N ALA A 190 6.49 24.39 11.47
CA ALA A 190 7.28 23.69 12.48
C ALA A 190 8.75 24.14 12.54
N GLY A 191 9.30 24.62 11.42
CA GLY A 191 10.65 25.16 11.32
C GLY A 191 10.77 26.66 11.68
N GLN A 192 9.65 27.38 11.75
CA GLN A 192 9.63 28.83 11.98
C GLN A 192 8.89 29.17 13.27
N VAL A 193 9.65 29.38 14.35
CA VAL A 193 9.10 29.59 15.70
C VAL A 193 8.25 30.87 15.83
N ASN A 194 8.31 31.82 14.88
CA ASN A 194 7.61 33.14 14.96
C ASN A 194 6.92 33.56 13.64
N ALA A 195 6.58 32.64 12.75
CA ALA A 195 5.92 33.03 11.51
C ALA A 195 4.41 33.21 11.69
N ASN A 196 3.88 34.33 11.16
CA ASN A 196 2.43 34.53 11.08
C ASN A 196 1.82 33.59 10.03
N ALA A 197 0.58 33.16 10.24
CA ALA A 197 -0.10 32.22 9.34
C ALA A 197 -0.22 32.74 7.89
N THR A 198 -0.27 34.06 7.68
CA THR A 198 -0.30 34.71 6.36
C THR A 198 1.02 34.57 5.61
N ASP A 199 2.16 34.75 6.30
CA ASP A 199 3.48 34.65 5.68
C ASP A 199 3.81 33.20 5.27
N LEU A 200 3.19 32.23 5.95
CA LEU A 200 3.34 30.79 5.68
C LEU A 200 2.56 30.34 4.44
N LEU A 201 1.40 30.96 4.18
CA LEU A 201 0.60 30.66 3.00
C LEU A 201 1.25 31.22 1.73
N ASP A 202 1.89 32.38 1.81
CA ASP A 202 2.60 33.01 0.69
C ASP A 202 3.89 32.28 0.31
N THR A 203 4.52 31.57 1.27
CA THR A 203 5.71 30.74 0.99
C THR A 203 5.37 29.35 0.47
N ALA A 204 4.11 28.90 0.59
CA ALA A 204 3.63 27.60 0.15
C ALA A 204 2.95 27.63 -1.25
N SER A 205 2.72 28.84 -1.81
CA SER A 205 2.18 29.08 -3.15
C SER A 205 3.30 29.20 -4.18
#